data_bea11e53cbc3af809c2e58b00a7bad89
#
_entry.id   bea11e53cbc3af809c2e58b00a7bad89
#
_cell.length_a   1.000
_cell.length_b   1.000
_cell.length_c   1.000
_cell.angle_alpha   90.00
_cell.angle_beta   90.00
_cell.angle_gamma   90.00
#
_symmetry.space_group_name_H-M   'P 1'
#
loop_
_entity.id
_entity.type
_entity.pdbx_description
1 polymer ?
#
loop_
_entity_poly.entity_id
_entity_poly.type
_entity_poly.pdbx_seq_one_letter_code
_entity_poly.pdbx_strand_id
1 'polypeptide(L)'
;MHPFLKSGLAVLAGIFVGGIANFGIIILSSSIIPPPDGVDVSNIESIKANIHLYKPIHFLFPFLAHSLGTFSGAVLAIKISKQTKIAYMVALVFLYGGISMVTQVPSPMWDQIVCTRAHAPHRQ
;
A
#
# COMPACT_ATOMS: atom_id res chain seq x y z
N MET A 1 1.86 17.77 -29.33
CA MET A 1 2.70 17.02 -28.39
C MET A 1 2.93 15.63 -28.94
N HIS A 2 4.18 15.20 -28.95
CA HIS A 2 4.53 13.84 -29.41
C HIS A 2 3.81 12.77 -28.59
N PRO A 3 3.24 11.73 -29.20
CA PRO A 3 2.44 10.71 -28.47
C PRO A 3 3.20 10.04 -27.32
N PHE A 4 4.48 9.82 -27.49
CA PHE A 4 5.35 9.24 -26.45
C PHE A 4 5.46 10.16 -25.22
N LEU A 5 5.67 11.46 -25.45
CA LEU A 5 5.75 12.45 -24.38
C LEU A 5 4.42 12.55 -23.63
N LYS A 6 3.30 12.53 -24.35
CA LYS A 6 1.96 12.55 -23.77
C LYS A 6 1.71 11.34 -22.88
N SER A 7 2.13 10.15 -23.32
CA SER A 7 2.01 8.92 -22.53
C SER A 7 2.88 8.97 -21.28
N GLY A 8 4.12 9.45 -21.38
CA GLY A 8 5.01 9.63 -20.22
C GLY A 8 4.43 10.59 -19.18
N LEU A 9 3.93 11.75 -19.63
CA LEU A 9 3.27 12.71 -18.73
C LEU A 9 1.99 12.14 -18.10
N ALA A 10 1.23 11.33 -18.84
CA ALA A 10 0.05 10.67 -18.33
C ALA A 10 0.37 9.68 -17.20
N VAL A 11 1.46 8.89 -17.33
CA VAL A 11 1.94 7.99 -16.30
C VAL A 11 2.36 8.77 -15.06
N LEU A 12 3.19 9.80 -15.21
CA LEU A 12 3.65 10.63 -14.10
C LEU A 12 2.49 11.30 -13.36
N ALA A 13 1.54 11.90 -14.09
CA ALA A 13 0.36 12.51 -13.51
C ALA A 13 -0.52 11.48 -12.79
N GLY A 14 -0.68 10.29 -13.36
CA GLY A 14 -1.42 9.18 -12.74
C GLY A 14 -0.78 8.72 -11.44
N ILE A 15 0.53 8.53 -11.42
CA ILE A 15 1.28 8.15 -10.22
C ILE A 15 1.16 9.24 -9.15
N PHE A 16 1.31 10.50 -9.53
CA PHE A 16 1.24 11.63 -8.60
C PHE A 16 -0.15 11.76 -7.97
N VAL A 17 -1.21 11.78 -8.76
CA VAL A 17 -2.59 11.90 -8.26
C VAL A 17 -3.02 10.66 -7.49
N GLY A 18 -2.67 9.47 -7.98
CA GLY A 18 -2.91 8.23 -7.26
C GLY A 18 -2.18 8.18 -5.91
N GLY A 19 -0.94 8.68 -5.87
CA GLY A 19 -0.16 8.82 -4.64
C GLY A 19 -0.81 9.79 -3.64
N ILE A 20 -1.29 10.95 -4.10
CA ILE A 20 -2.02 11.90 -3.25
C ILE A 20 -3.29 11.26 -2.68
N ALA A 21 -4.07 10.57 -3.51
CA ALA A 21 -5.29 9.90 -3.07
C ALA A 21 -4.97 8.80 -2.03
N ASN A 22 -3.97 7.97 -2.29
CA ASN A 22 -3.50 6.95 -1.35
C ASN A 22 -3.07 7.57 -0.02
N PHE A 23 -2.20 8.55 -0.06
CA PHE A 23 -1.67 9.21 1.14
C PHE A 23 -2.77 9.94 1.92
N GLY A 24 -3.70 10.62 1.23
CA GLY A 24 -4.84 11.28 1.86
C GLY A 24 -5.75 10.32 2.61
N ILE A 25 -6.02 9.14 2.06
CA ILE A 25 -6.82 8.10 2.74
C ILE A 25 -6.08 7.56 3.97
N ILE A 26 -4.76 7.37 3.90
CA ILE A 26 -3.95 6.93 5.05
C ILE A 26 -3.99 7.95 6.18
N ILE A 27 -3.83 9.24 5.87
CA ILE A 27 -3.93 10.31 6.88
C ILE A 27 -5.32 10.32 7.52
N LEU A 28 -6.37 10.25 6.70
CA LEU A 28 -7.75 10.24 7.19
C LEU A 28 -8.02 8.99 8.04
N SER A 29 -7.43 7.85 7.69
CA SER A 29 -7.63 6.60 8.41
C SER A 29 -7.13 6.65 9.84
N SER A 30 -6.06 7.36 10.11
CA SER A 30 -5.50 7.50 11.47
C SER A 30 -6.44 8.25 12.43
N SER A 31 -7.37 9.04 11.91
CA SER A 31 -8.43 9.69 12.68
C SER A 31 -9.62 8.77 12.97
N ILE A 32 -9.83 7.74 12.14
CA ILE A 32 -10.96 6.81 12.26
C ILE A 32 -10.54 5.55 13.02
N ILE A 33 -9.39 5.01 12.68
CA ILE A 33 -8.78 3.85 13.34
C ILE A 33 -7.36 4.27 13.74
N PRO A 34 -7.20 4.82 14.95
CA PRO A 34 -5.88 5.26 15.40
C PRO A 34 -4.92 4.08 15.49
N PRO A 35 -3.62 4.31 15.25
CA PRO A 35 -2.61 3.28 15.45
C PRO A 35 -2.58 2.83 16.91
N PRO A 36 -2.02 1.64 17.19
CA PRO A 36 -1.82 1.19 18.57
C PRO A 36 -0.99 2.20 19.37
N ASP A 37 -1.29 2.30 20.67
CA ASP A 37 -0.62 3.26 21.56
C ASP A 37 0.91 3.09 21.56
N GLY A 38 1.63 4.19 21.46
CA GLY A 38 3.08 4.22 21.48
C GLY A 38 3.76 3.89 20.15
N VAL A 39 2.99 3.66 19.07
CA VAL A 39 3.54 3.36 17.74
C VAL A 39 3.69 4.64 16.92
N ASP A 40 4.90 4.90 16.46
CA ASP A 40 5.18 5.96 15.48
C ASP A 40 5.00 5.40 14.06
N VAL A 41 3.89 5.75 13.41
CA VAL A 41 3.56 5.27 12.05
C VAL A 41 4.43 5.90 10.96
N SER A 42 5.20 6.95 11.27
CA SER A 42 6.16 7.54 10.34
C SER A 42 7.50 6.78 10.32
N ASN A 43 7.72 5.92 11.30
CA ASN A 43 8.94 5.13 11.45
C ASN A 43 8.68 3.65 11.24
N ILE A 44 9.23 3.09 10.16
CA ILE A 44 9.02 1.69 9.79
C ILE A 44 9.54 0.71 10.85
N GLU A 45 10.62 1.05 11.55
CA GLU A 45 11.16 0.21 12.62
C GLU A 45 10.24 0.21 13.84
N SER A 46 9.58 1.33 14.16
CA SER A 46 8.54 1.38 15.19
C SER A 46 7.34 0.50 14.83
N ILE A 47 6.91 0.52 13.57
CA ILE A 47 5.83 -0.35 13.08
C ILE A 47 6.23 -1.82 13.22
N LYS A 48 7.42 -2.20 12.74
CA LYS A 48 7.91 -3.59 12.83
C LYS A 48 8.01 -4.09 14.27
N ALA A 49 8.57 -3.27 15.17
CA ALA A 49 8.74 -3.63 16.57
C ALA A 49 7.39 -3.85 17.28
N ASN A 50 6.34 -3.17 16.84
CA ASN A 50 5.02 -3.20 17.47
C ASN A 50 3.96 -3.89 16.61
N ILE A 51 4.36 -4.65 15.60
CA ILE A 51 3.44 -5.30 14.64
C ILE A 51 2.43 -6.23 15.34
N HIS A 52 2.80 -6.83 16.47
CA HIS A 52 1.95 -7.68 17.28
C HIS A 52 0.75 -6.95 17.92
N LEU A 53 0.81 -5.63 18.03
CA LEU A 53 -0.28 -4.78 18.52
C LEU A 53 -1.32 -4.47 17.44
N TYR A 54 -0.97 -4.69 16.16
CA TYR A 54 -1.86 -4.42 15.04
C TYR A 54 -2.93 -5.50 14.90
N LYS A 55 -4.18 -5.06 14.76
CA LYS A 55 -5.34 -5.91 14.45
C LYS A 55 -5.60 -5.87 12.94
N PRO A 56 -6.30 -6.87 12.37
CA PRO A 56 -6.65 -6.87 10.93
C PRO A 56 -7.31 -5.58 10.43
N ILE A 57 -8.10 -4.91 11.28
CA ILE A 57 -8.77 -3.66 10.93
C ILE A 57 -7.79 -2.51 10.63
N HIS A 58 -6.59 -2.51 11.23
CA HIS A 58 -5.56 -1.51 10.95
C HIS A 58 -4.99 -1.62 9.53
N PHE A 59 -5.14 -2.78 8.88
CA PHE A 59 -4.68 -3.00 7.50
C PHE A 59 -5.76 -2.70 6.45
N LEU A 60 -7.01 -2.54 6.86
CA LEU A 60 -8.13 -2.26 5.96
C LEU A 60 -7.92 -0.94 5.19
N PHE A 61 -7.59 0.14 5.90
CA PHE A 61 -7.41 1.45 5.28
C PHE A 61 -6.18 1.54 4.37
N PRO A 62 -5.00 1.02 4.74
CA PRO A 62 -3.87 0.90 3.81
C PRO A 62 -4.23 0.15 2.53
N PHE A 63 -4.99 -0.94 2.65
CA PHE A 63 -5.47 -1.69 1.49
C PHE A 63 -6.42 -0.85 0.61
N LEU A 64 -7.41 -0.19 1.21
CA LEU A 64 -8.33 0.70 0.51
C LEU A 64 -7.61 1.90 -0.11
N ALA A 65 -6.69 2.51 0.62
CA ALA A 65 -5.89 3.63 0.13
C ALA A 65 -5.09 3.24 -1.11
N HIS A 66 -4.46 2.08 -1.08
CA HIS A 66 -3.68 1.58 -2.21
C HIS A 66 -4.56 1.27 -3.41
N SER A 67 -5.70 0.61 -3.20
CA SER A 67 -6.64 0.26 -4.25
C SER A 67 -7.26 1.50 -4.91
N LEU A 68 -7.74 2.46 -4.11
CA LEU A 68 -8.35 3.69 -4.61
C LEU A 68 -7.31 4.63 -5.23
N GLY A 69 -6.10 4.68 -4.68
CA GLY A 69 -4.98 5.42 -5.26
C GLY A 69 -4.62 4.89 -6.64
N THR A 70 -4.47 3.58 -6.77
CA THR A 70 -4.21 2.91 -8.04
C THR A 70 -5.31 3.19 -9.06
N PHE A 71 -6.56 3.04 -8.65
CA PHE A 71 -7.71 3.26 -9.52
C PHE A 71 -7.79 4.71 -10.02
N SER A 72 -7.69 5.69 -9.13
CA SER A 72 -7.76 7.12 -9.49
C SER A 72 -6.60 7.52 -10.39
N GLY A 73 -5.39 7.05 -10.11
CA GLY A 73 -4.22 7.29 -10.95
C GLY A 73 -4.35 6.67 -12.34
N ALA A 74 -4.84 5.43 -12.44
CA ALA A 74 -5.05 4.75 -13.71
C ALA A 74 -6.12 5.44 -14.56
N VAL A 75 -7.24 5.85 -13.95
CA VAL A 75 -8.31 6.59 -14.64
C VAL A 75 -7.79 7.91 -15.20
N LEU A 76 -7.03 8.67 -14.42
CA LEU A 76 -6.44 9.93 -14.89
C LEU A 76 -5.47 9.70 -16.05
N ALA A 77 -4.63 8.68 -15.95
CA ALA A 77 -3.67 8.35 -16.99
C ALA A 77 -4.36 7.99 -18.32
N ILE A 78 -5.48 7.25 -18.27
CA ILE A 78 -6.30 6.98 -19.47
C ILE A 78 -6.90 8.27 -20.03
N LYS A 79 -7.44 9.14 -19.17
CA LYS A 79 -8.06 10.39 -19.61
C LYS A 79 -7.08 11.30 -20.35
N ILE A 80 -5.83 11.35 -19.90
CA ILE A 80 -4.77 12.16 -20.53
C ILE A 80 -4.26 11.49 -21.80
N SER A 81 -3.88 10.21 -21.73
CA SER A 81 -3.23 9.49 -22.84
C SER A 81 -4.20 9.04 -23.93
N LYS A 82 -5.47 8.83 -23.57
CA LYS A 82 -6.49 8.15 -24.39
C LYS A 82 -6.11 6.70 -24.74
N GLN A 83 -5.24 6.07 -23.95
CA GLN A 83 -4.77 4.71 -24.18
C GLN A 83 -4.91 3.87 -22.89
N THR A 84 -5.70 2.81 -22.95
CA THR A 84 -5.93 1.91 -21.81
C THR A 84 -4.66 1.23 -21.31
N LYS A 85 -3.72 0.93 -22.21
CA LYS A 85 -2.43 0.31 -21.83
C LYS A 85 -1.61 1.14 -20.85
N ILE A 86 -1.80 2.46 -20.84
CA ILE A 86 -1.10 3.35 -19.89
C ILE A 86 -1.58 3.15 -18.46
N ALA A 87 -2.84 2.75 -18.27
CA ALA A 87 -3.35 2.37 -16.95
C ALA A 87 -2.59 1.19 -16.33
N TYR A 88 -2.22 0.20 -17.15
CA TYR A 88 -1.44 -0.95 -16.67
C TYR A 88 -0.05 -0.52 -16.17
N MET A 89 0.57 0.46 -16.80
CA MET A 89 1.87 0.98 -16.34
C MET A 89 1.73 1.63 -14.95
N VAL A 90 0.69 2.43 -14.75
CA VAL A 90 0.39 3.02 -13.43
C VAL A 90 0.10 1.92 -12.40
N ALA A 91 -0.74 0.95 -12.76
CA ALA A 91 -1.07 -0.18 -11.88
C ALA A 91 0.15 -1.01 -11.48
N LEU A 92 1.09 -1.25 -12.41
CA LEU A 92 2.34 -1.96 -12.13
C LEU A 92 3.24 -1.22 -11.12
N VAL A 93 3.32 0.10 -11.22
CA VAL A 93 4.09 0.92 -10.27
C VAL A 93 3.49 0.80 -8.86
N PHE A 94 2.16 0.92 -8.74
CA PHE A 94 1.47 0.75 -7.46
C PHE A 94 1.57 -0.68 -6.93
N LEU A 95 1.47 -1.69 -7.80
CA LEU A 95 1.64 -3.09 -7.42
C LEU A 95 3.05 -3.33 -6.85
N TYR A 96 4.08 -2.82 -7.51
CA TYR A 96 5.46 -2.89 -7.01
C TYR A 96 5.59 -2.22 -5.64
N GLY A 97 5.03 -1.04 -5.46
CA GLY A 97 5.00 -0.34 -4.17
C GLY A 97 4.29 -1.15 -3.08
N GLY A 98 3.14 -1.74 -3.40
CA GLY A 98 2.39 -2.60 -2.48
C GLY A 98 3.15 -3.85 -2.07
N ILE A 99 3.77 -4.55 -3.01
CA ILE A 99 4.61 -5.73 -2.74
C ILE A 99 5.81 -5.32 -1.86
N SER A 100 6.47 -4.20 -2.17
CA SER A 100 7.59 -3.70 -1.38
C SER A 100 7.19 -3.42 0.07
N MET A 101 6.00 -2.86 0.30
CA MET A 101 5.50 -2.64 1.67
C MET A 101 5.23 -3.96 2.40
N VAL A 102 4.58 -4.92 1.75
CA VAL A 102 4.29 -6.24 2.37
C VAL A 102 5.57 -7.00 2.73
N THR A 103 6.62 -6.87 1.91
CA THR A 103 7.90 -7.53 2.19
C THR A 103 8.70 -6.85 3.31
N GLN A 104 8.48 -5.55 3.54
CA GLN A 104 9.18 -4.80 4.58
C GLN A 104 8.46 -4.85 5.94
N VAL A 105 7.14 -4.99 5.94
CA VAL A 105 6.34 -5.09 7.17
C VAL A 105 5.85 -6.53 7.31
N PRO A 106 6.43 -7.32 8.23
CA PRO A 106 5.98 -8.69 8.47
C PRO A 106 4.51 -8.70 8.89
N SER A 107 3.71 -9.53 8.22
CA SER A 107 2.31 -9.67 8.58
C SER A 107 2.16 -10.43 9.89
N PRO A 108 1.38 -9.93 10.86
CA PRO A 108 1.16 -10.62 12.13
C PRO A 108 0.61 -12.04 11.99
N MET A 109 -0.14 -12.30 10.90
CA MET A 109 -0.72 -13.62 10.64
C MET A 109 0.33 -14.66 10.21
N TRP A 110 1.31 -14.24 9.40
CA TRP A 110 2.36 -15.16 8.93
C TRP A 110 3.34 -15.50 10.03
N ASP A 111 3.72 -14.53 10.86
CA ASP A 111 4.61 -14.75 12.00
C ASP A 111 3.95 -15.65 13.05
N GLN A 112 2.66 -15.50 13.32
CA GLN A 112 1.93 -16.37 14.24
C GLN A 112 1.87 -17.81 13.74
N ILE A 113 1.65 -18.03 12.44
CA ILE A 113 1.63 -19.38 11.85
C ILE A 113 3.02 -20.01 11.89
N VAL A 114 4.08 -19.26 11.60
CA VAL A 114 5.46 -19.76 11.61
C VAL A 114 5.94 -20.00 13.03
N CYS A 115 5.68 -19.08 13.98
CA CYS A 115 6.05 -19.24 15.39
C CYS A 115 5.29 -20.39 16.07
N THR A 116 4.01 -20.60 15.77
CA THR A 116 3.23 -21.71 16.33
C THR A 116 3.75 -23.07 15.82
N ARG A 117 4.25 -23.14 14.60
CA ARG A 117 4.89 -24.35 14.07
C ARG A 117 6.28 -24.60 14.64
N ALA A 118 7.05 -23.53 14.92
CA ALA A 118 8.39 -23.65 15.48
C ALA A 118 8.40 -23.98 16.97
N HIS A 119 7.31 -23.69 17.69
CA HIS A 119 7.17 -23.94 19.14
C HIS A 119 6.20 -25.08 19.47
N ALA A 120 5.85 -25.94 18.52
CA ALA A 120 5.16 -27.18 18.85
C ALA A 120 6.08 -28.02 19.76
N PRO A 121 5.75 -28.25 21.06
CA PRO A 121 6.59 -29.04 21.90
C PRO A 121 6.60 -30.46 21.36
N HIS A 122 7.79 -30.99 21.12
CA HIS A 122 7.98 -32.42 20.97
C HIS A 122 7.42 -33.10 22.21
N ARG A 123 6.19 -33.62 22.14
CA ARG A 123 5.68 -34.57 23.15
C ARG A 123 6.48 -35.85 22.98
N GLN A 124 7.34 -36.08 23.94
CA GLN A 124 7.85 -37.40 24.21
C GLN A 124 6.74 -38.26 24.85
#